data_a0f132d8fe034bebce95237ad256d4d6
#
_entry.id   a0f132d8fe034bebce95237ad256d4d6
#
_cell.length_a   1.000
_cell.length_b   1.000
_cell.length_c   1.000
_cell.angle_alpha   90.00
_cell.angle_beta   90.00
_cell.angle_gamma   90.00
#
_symmetry.space_group_name_H-M   'P 1'
#
loop_
_entity.id
_entity.type
_entity.pdbx_description
1 polymer ?
#
loop_
_entity_poly.entity_id
_entity_poly.type
_entity_poly.pdbx_seq_one_letter_code
_entity_poly.pdbx_strand_id
1 'polypeptide(L)'
;MSNTTILDPMNTIHGLYRSYQNNSTKPSVVVQGYLDEIERLNPRLGAYQNTWADTALELAAAADKALAAGFAAGPFYGMPYALKDIFHVEGKVTTCGSAAMLDNVASTNSTVVQRLKAAGGIILGKTKTVECAFGGWGTNQKMGTPMNPWDMETHRIPGGSSSGTAVAVASGMAPCGMGSDTGGSIRLPAAYCGLVGLKVTAGRLPLHGIMPLSQSLDTPGPIAQTVLDCLIMFDVLDGREGWR
;
A
#
# COMPACT_ATOMS: atom_id res chain seq x y z
N MET A 1 9.47 12.30 23.88
CA MET A 1 9.52 11.62 22.56
C MET A 1 9.01 10.21 22.80
N SER A 2 7.76 9.91 22.46
CA SER A 2 7.22 8.56 22.58
C SER A 2 7.95 7.68 21.57
N ASN A 3 8.58 6.62 22.04
CA ASN A 3 9.09 5.53 21.21
C ASN A 3 7.88 4.92 20.46
N THR A 4 7.53 5.48 19.34
CA THR A 4 6.58 4.82 18.44
C THR A 4 7.33 3.61 17.89
N THR A 5 7.05 2.45 18.43
CA THR A 5 7.61 1.19 17.97
C THR A 5 7.20 1.04 16.52
N ILE A 6 8.16 1.13 15.60
CA ILE A 6 7.96 1.06 14.14
C ILE A 6 7.24 -0.24 13.73
N LEU A 7 7.24 -1.23 14.62
CA LEU A 7 6.56 -2.51 14.45
C LEU A 7 5.65 -2.76 15.66
N ASP A 8 4.44 -2.20 15.64
CA ASP A 8 3.41 -2.54 16.62
C ASP A 8 2.57 -3.70 16.06
N PRO A 9 2.51 -4.86 16.75
CA PRO A 9 1.66 -5.99 16.35
C PRO A 9 0.18 -5.63 16.16
N MET A 10 -0.29 -4.57 16.81
CA MET A 10 -1.65 -4.06 16.65
C MET A 10 -1.88 -3.35 15.31
N ASN A 11 -0.82 -2.91 14.62
CA ASN A 11 -0.89 -2.25 13.31
C ASN A 11 -0.75 -3.22 12.13
N THR A 12 -0.84 -4.52 12.36
CA THR A 12 -0.86 -5.54 11.31
C THR A 12 -2.28 -5.74 10.78
N ILE A 13 -2.43 -6.25 9.54
CA ILE A 13 -3.74 -6.63 9.01
C ILE A 13 -4.47 -7.58 9.96
N HIS A 14 -3.76 -8.62 10.41
CA HIS A 14 -4.33 -9.60 11.33
C HIS A 14 -4.73 -8.98 12.68
N GLY A 15 -3.88 -8.11 13.25
CA GLY A 15 -4.17 -7.41 14.51
C GLY A 15 -5.41 -6.51 14.40
N LEU A 16 -5.48 -5.70 13.34
CA LEU A 16 -6.62 -4.83 13.08
C LEU A 16 -7.91 -5.63 12.83
N TYR A 17 -7.84 -6.71 12.04
CA TYR A 17 -8.99 -7.60 11.85
C TYR A 17 -9.53 -8.15 13.17
N ARG A 18 -8.64 -8.65 14.04
CA ARG A 18 -9.02 -9.12 15.38
C ARG A 18 -9.67 -8.01 16.21
N SER A 19 -9.14 -6.80 16.11
CA SER A 19 -9.68 -5.62 16.82
C SER A 19 -11.04 -5.20 16.30
N TYR A 20 -11.33 -5.37 15.01
CA TYR A 20 -12.68 -5.18 14.46
C TYR A 20 -13.65 -6.26 14.93
N GLN A 21 -13.22 -7.53 14.98
CA GLN A 21 -14.06 -8.64 15.42
C GLN A 21 -14.47 -8.57 16.89
N ASN A 22 -13.60 -8.07 17.75
CA ASN A 22 -13.87 -7.91 19.19
C ASN A 22 -14.37 -6.50 19.58
N ASN A 23 -14.66 -5.64 18.60
CA ASN A 23 -15.13 -4.26 18.77
C ASN A 23 -14.19 -3.36 19.60
N SER A 24 -12.89 -3.67 19.71
CA SER A 24 -11.93 -2.81 20.40
C SER A 24 -11.57 -1.56 19.60
N THR A 25 -11.76 -1.59 18.28
CA THR A 25 -11.67 -0.44 17.38
C THR A 25 -12.59 -0.64 16.17
N LYS A 26 -12.59 0.31 15.26
CA LYS A 26 -13.40 0.27 14.03
C LYS A 26 -12.66 0.93 12.85
N PRO A 27 -13.03 0.57 11.61
CA PRO A 27 -12.39 1.11 10.39
C PRO A 27 -12.22 2.62 10.37
N SER A 28 -13.24 3.41 10.73
CA SER A 28 -13.14 4.88 10.71
C SER A 28 -12.08 5.43 11.67
N VAL A 29 -11.93 4.86 12.86
CA VAL A 29 -10.90 5.25 13.82
C VAL A 29 -9.51 4.90 13.31
N VAL A 30 -9.35 3.71 12.75
CA VAL A 30 -8.08 3.23 12.21
C VAL A 30 -7.65 4.06 10.99
N VAL A 31 -8.56 4.30 10.04
CA VAL A 31 -8.27 5.11 8.84
C VAL A 31 -7.91 6.53 9.23
N GLN A 32 -8.64 7.16 10.17
CA GLN A 32 -8.29 8.49 10.66
C GLN A 32 -6.88 8.51 11.26
N GLY A 33 -6.54 7.54 12.11
CA GLY A 33 -5.20 7.45 12.71
C GLY A 33 -4.09 7.34 11.66
N TYR A 34 -4.27 6.58 10.58
CA TYR A 34 -3.30 6.53 9.50
C TYR A 34 -3.21 7.83 8.69
N LEU A 35 -4.33 8.51 8.48
CA LEU A 35 -4.34 9.83 7.82
C LEU A 35 -3.61 10.88 8.66
N ASP A 36 -3.80 10.88 9.97
CA ASP A 36 -3.08 11.76 10.91
C ASP A 36 -1.56 11.49 10.87
N GLU A 37 -1.15 10.21 10.82
CA GLU A 37 0.26 9.84 10.67
C GLU A 37 0.83 10.25 9.30
N ILE A 38 0.05 10.14 8.24
CA ILE A 38 0.45 10.62 6.90
C ILE A 38 0.65 12.14 6.94
N GLU A 39 -0.27 12.90 7.51
CA GLU A 39 -0.13 14.35 7.63
C GLU A 39 1.12 14.74 8.43
N ARG A 40 1.41 14.02 9.49
CA ARG A 40 2.56 14.27 10.37
C ARG A 40 3.90 13.90 9.73
N LEU A 41 3.98 12.75 9.04
CA LEU A 41 5.27 12.17 8.61
C LEU A 41 5.58 12.39 7.13
N ASN A 42 4.56 12.45 6.26
CA ASN A 42 4.78 12.53 4.83
C ASN A 42 5.52 13.79 4.37
N PRO A 43 5.37 14.98 5.00
CA PRO A 43 6.16 16.17 4.63
C PRO A 43 7.67 15.92 4.73
N ARG A 44 8.12 15.07 5.65
CA ARG A 44 9.54 14.72 5.82
C ARG A 44 9.94 13.48 5.05
N LEU A 45 9.15 12.41 5.12
CA LEU A 45 9.48 11.12 4.53
C LEU A 45 9.17 11.02 3.04
N GLY A 46 8.22 11.80 2.55
CA GLY A 46 7.86 11.87 1.14
C GLY A 46 7.35 10.55 0.54
N ALA A 47 6.66 9.73 1.33
CA ALA A 47 6.19 8.41 0.90
C ALA A 47 5.01 8.48 -0.08
N TYR A 48 4.06 9.39 0.18
CA TYR A 48 2.87 9.55 -0.67
C TYR A 48 3.07 10.63 -1.72
N GLN A 49 2.59 10.34 -2.92
CA GLN A 49 2.46 11.30 -4.03
C GLN A 49 1.18 12.13 -3.85
N ASN A 50 0.10 11.47 -3.48
CA ASN A 50 -1.19 12.06 -3.11
C ASN A 50 -1.94 11.14 -2.16
N THR A 51 -2.92 11.72 -1.45
CA THR A 51 -3.82 11.01 -0.53
C THR A 51 -5.27 11.32 -0.88
N TRP A 52 -6.19 10.44 -0.47
CA TRP A 52 -7.62 10.57 -0.74
C TRP A 52 -8.40 10.49 0.56
N ALA A 53 -8.11 11.41 1.49
CA ALA A 53 -8.60 11.40 2.86
C ALA A 53 -10.13 11.32 2.95
N ASP A 54 -10.84 12.21 2.25
CA ASP A 54 -12.32 12.27 2.29
C ASP A 54 -12.93 10.94 1.83
N THR A 55 -12.49 10.42 0.67
CA THR A 55 -12.97 9.14 0.15
C THR A 55 -12.66 7.98 1.10
N ALA A 56 -11.46 7.97 1.71
CA ALA A 56 -11.06 6.93 2.64
C ALA A 56 -11.94 6.94 3.90
N LEU A 57 -12.25 8.11 4.45
CA LEU A 57 -13.11 8.27 5.61
C LEU A 57 -14.57 7.90 5.32
N GLU A 58 -15.10 8.28 4.16
CA GLU A 58 -16.45 7.88 3.72
C GLU A 58 -16.58 6.34 3.64
N LEU A 59 -15.61 5.67 3.00
CA LEU A 59 -15.58 4.22 2.91
C LEU A 59 -15.43 3.55 4.28
N ALA A 60 -14.60 4.11 5.15
CA ALA A 60 -14.42 3.62 6.51
C ALA A 60 -15.69 3.73 7.36
N ALA A 61 -16.40 4.85 7.24
CA ALA A 61 -17.69 5.03 7.92
C ALA A 61 -18.77 4.07 7.39
N ALA A 62 -18.76 3.75 6.09
CA ALA A 62 -19.62 2.73 5.51
C ALA A 62 -19.28 1.33 6.04
N ALA A 63 -17.99 1.02 6.17
CA ALA A 63 -17.53 -0.24 6.75
C ALA A 63 -17.93 -0.38 8.23
N ASP A 64 -17.85 0.68 9.04
CA ASP A 64 -18.33 0.69 10.41
C ASP A 64 -19.80 0.27 10.51
N LYS A 65 -20.65 0.85 9.65
CA LYS A 65 -22.10 0.55 9.63
C LYS A 65 -22.38 -0.90 9.26
N ALA A 66 -21.65 -1.43 8.26
CA ALA A 66 -21.81 -2.81 7.83
C ALA A 66 -21.39 -3.81 8.93
N LEU A 67 -20.25 -3.58 9.60
CA LEU A 67 -19.77 -4.41 10.70
C LEU A 67 -20.75 -4.35 11.89
N ALA A 68 -21.23 -3.17 12.25
CA ALA A 68 -22.23 -2.99 13.31
C ALA A 68 -23.57 -3.70 13.00
N ALA A 69 -23.93 -3.84 11.72
CA ALA A 69 -25.10 -4.59 11.27
C ALA A 69 -24.87 -6.12 11.20
N GLY A 70 -23.69 -6.61 11.61
CA GLY A 70 -23.38 -8.04 11.64
C GLY A 70 -22.90 -8.61 10.31
N PHE A 71 -22.43 -7.76 9.36
CA PHE A 71 -21.85 -8.26 8.11
C PHE A 71 -20.61 -9.10 8.40
N ALA A 72 -20.64 -10.37 7.98
CA ALA A 72 -19.53 -11.30 8.13
C ALA A 72 -18.43 -10.96 7.11
N ALA A 73 -17.46 -10.15 7.53
CA ALA A 73 -16.41 -9.64 6.68
C ALA A 73 -15.15 -10.52 6.73
N GLY A 74 -14.46 -10.64 5.59
CA GLY A 74 -13.13 -11.23 5.52
C GLY A 74 -12.06 -10.33 6.17
N PRO A 75 -10.82 -10.86 6.34
CA PRO A 75 -9.77 -10.17 7.09
C PRO A 75 -9.26 -8.88 6.45
N PHE A 76 -9.61 -8.60 5.19
CA PHE A 76 -9.23 -7.38 4.48
C PHE A 76 -10.35 -6.32 4.44
N TYR A 77 -11.52 -6.59 5.03
CA TYR A 77 -12.64 -5.65 5.04
C TYR A 77 -12.38 -4.48 5.99
N GLY A 78 -12.57 -3.25 5.48
CA GLY A 78 -12.27 -2.03 6.23
C GLY A 78 -10.76 -1.76 6.40
N MET A 79 -9.90 -2.52 5.71
CA MET A 79 -8.45 -2.43 5.85
C MET A 79 -7.88 -1.31 5.00
N PRO A 80 -7.22 -0.28 5.60
CA PRO A 80 -6.53 0.73 4.83
C PRO A 80 -5.26 0.17 4.19
N TYR A 81 -4.90 0.67 3.00
CA TYR A 81 -3.66 0.28 2.35
C TYR A 81 -3.06 1.38 1.46
N ALA A 82 -1.74 1.33 1.28
CA ALA A 82 -0.97 2.17 0.39
C ALA A 82 -0.88 1.55 -1.01
N LEU A 83 -0.93 2.36 -2.08
CA LEU A 83 -0.93 1.88 -3.45
C LEU A 83 0.18 2.54 -4.26
N LYS A 84 1.16 1.78 -4.77
CA LYS A 84 2.22 2.30 -5.64
C LYS A 84 1.63 3.01 -6.86
N ASP A 85 2.21 4.14 -7.24
CA ASP A 85 1.69 4.99 -8.32
C ASP A 85 2.01 4.49 -9.73
N ILE A 86 1.76 3.20 -9.96
CA ILE A 86 1.71 2.54 -11.26
C ILE A 86 0.39 1.80 -11.49
N PHE A 87 -0.40 1.64 -10.42
CA PHE A 87 -1.69 0.94 -10.50
C PHE A 87 -2.79 1.92 -10.87
N HIS A 88 -3.55 1.62 -11.91
CA HIS A 88 -4.69 2.43 -12.30
C HIS A 88 -5.81 2.33 -11.26
N VAL A 89 -6.33 3.50 -10.90
CA VAL A 89 -7.58 3.68 -10.15
C VAL A 89 -8.42 4.62 -10.98
N GLU A 90 -9.59 4.17 -11.38
CA GLU A 90 -10.51 4.91 -12.26
C GLU A 90 -10.78 6.33 -11.75
N GLY A 91 -10.66 7.32 -12.63
CA GLY A 91 -10.83 8.73 -12.31
C GLY A 91 -9.68 9.36 -11.53
N LYS A 92 -8.58 8.63 -11.27
CA LYS A 92 -7.42 9.13 -10.54
C LYS A 92 -6.16 9.12 -11.43
N VAL A 93 -5.29 10.09 -11.18
CA VAL A 93 -4.01 10.20 -11.86
C VAL A 93 -3.10 9.02 -11.52
N THR A 94 -2.38 8.51 -12.52
CA THR A 94 -1.31 7.51 -12.37
C THR A 94 -0.07 8.05 -13.08
N THR A 95 0.91 8.55 -12.32
CA THR A 95 2.09 9.22 -12.88
C THR A 95 3.21 8.25 -13.26
N CYS A 96 3.21 7.05 -12.74
CA CYS A 96 4.35 6.12 -12.86
C CYS A 96 5.68 6.73 -12.38
N GLY A 97 5.61 7.70 -11.45
CA GLY A 97 6.78 8.45 -10.97
C GLY A 97 7.36 9.44 -11.99
N SER A 98 6.66 9.72 -13.08
CA SER A 98 7.12 10.64 -14.13
C SER A 98 6.36 11.96 -14.12
N ALA A 99 7.10 13.07 -14.13
CA ALA A 99 6.51 14.41 -14.25
C ALA A 99 5.80 14.64 -15.60
N ALA A 100 6.11 13.84 -16.62
CA ALA A 100 5.43 13.89 -17.91
C ALA A 100 4.01 13.28 -17.90
N MET A 101 3.63 12.59 -16.80
CA MET A 101 2.36 11.88 -16.68
C MET A 101 1.44 12.44 -15.57
N LEU A 102 1.63 13.70 -15.19
CA LEU A 102 0.82 14.34 -14.14
C LEU A 102 -0.67 14.48 -14.49
N ASP A 103 -1.00 14.46 -15.79
CA ASP A 103 -2.37 14.55 -16.31
C ASP A 103 -2.91 13.19 -16.79
N ASN A 104 -2.18 12.08 -16.54
CA ASN A 104 -2.59 10.74 -16.96
C ASN A 104 -3.68 10.17 -16.04
N VAL A 105 -4.93 10.53 -16.29
CA VAL A 105 -6.10 10.03 -15.55
C VAL A 105 -6.49 8.66 -16.07
N ALA A 106 -6.51 7.67 -15.18
CA ALA A 106 -6.89 6.30 -15.53
C ALA A 106 -8.40 6.19 -15.81
N SER A 107 -8.77 5.55 -16.93
CA SER A 107 -10.15 5.31 -17.32
C SER A 107 -10.77 4.05 -16.71
N THR A 108 -9.95 3.20 -16.10
CA THR A 108 -10.39 1.94 -15.48
C THR A 108 -9.55 1.63 -14.23
N ASN A 109 -10.07 0.77 -13.37
CA ASN A 109 -9.28 0.20 -12.28
C ASN A 109 -8.40 -0.95 -12.79
N SER A 110 -7.19 -1.09 -12.25
CA SER A 110 -6.42 -2.32 -12.42
C SER A 110 -7.15 -3.50 -11.76
N THR A 111 -6.95 -4.71 -12.29
CA THR A 111 -7.63 -5.91 -11.74
C THR A 111 -7.29 -6.14 -10.27
N VAL A 112 -6.04 -5.90 -9.86
CA VAL A 112 -5.64 -6.04 -8.45
C VAL A 112 -6.34 -5.01 -7.56
N VAL A 113 -6.53 -3.79 -8.03
CA VAL A 113 -7.31 -2.75 -7.33
C VAL A 113 -8.78 -3.14 -7.22
N GLN A 114 -9.38 -3.69 -8.29
CA GLN A 114 -10.76 -4.17 -8.25
C GLN A 114 -10.94 -5.24 -7.17
N ARG A 115 -10.01 -6.21 -7.08
CA ARG A 115 -10.05 -7.29 -6.09
C ARG A 115 -9.92 -6.78 -4.66
N LEU A 116 -8.97 -5.87 -4.41
CA LEU A 116 -8.81 -5.26 -3.09
C LEU A 116 -10.03 -4.43 -2.67
N LYS A 117 -10.62 -3.66 -3.60
CA LYS A 117 -11.86 -2.90 -3.35
C LYS A 117 -13.05 -3.84 -3.10
N ALA A 118 -13.19 -4.91 -3.87
CA ALA A 118 -14.24 -5.92 -3.67
C ALA A 118 -14.13 -6.63 -2.31
N ALA A 119 -12.91 -6.80 -1.79
CA ALA A 119 -12.67 -7.31 -0.44
C ALA A 119 -12.91 -6.27 0.67
N GLY A 120 -13.31 -5.05 0.32
CA GLY A 120 -13.57 -3.95 1.25
C GLY A 120 -12.33 -3.16 1.68
N GLY A 121 -11.21 -3.31 0.97
CA GLY A 121 -9.99 -2.54 1.24
C GLY A 121 -10.16 -1.06 0.92
N ILE A 122 -9.53 -0.19 1.70
CA ILE A 122 -9.64 1.26 1.64
C ILE A 122 -8.30 1.86 1.20
N ILE A 123 -8.25 2.48 0.01
CA ILE A 123 -7.03 3.12 -0.49
C ILE A 123 -6.81 4.44 0.23
N LEU A 124 -5.66 4.59 0.92
CA LEU A 124 -5.26 5.86 1.55
C LEU A 124 -4.74 6.87 0.52
N GLY A 125 -4.07 6.39 -0.52
CA GLY A 125 -3.49 7.22 -1.57
C GLY A 125 -2.48 6.47 -2.43
N LYS A 126 -1.87 7.23 -3.36
CA LYS A 126 -0.78 6.76 -4.22
C LYS A 126 0.57 7.06 -3.60
N THR A 127 1.43 6.05 -3.53
CA THR A 127 2.79 6.18 -3.02
C THR A 127 3.79 6.42 -4.15
N LYS A 128 4.82 7.20 -3.85
CA LYS A 128 5.90 7.49 -4.81
C LYS A 128 6.62 6.23 -5.27
N THR A 129 7.08 6.30 -6.50
CA THR A 129 7.86 5.25 -7.15
C THR A 129 9.04 5.86 -7.91
N VAL A 130 10.05 5.06 -8.21
CA VAL A 130 11.07 5.43 -9.19
C VAL A 130 10.39 5.65 -10.53
N GLU A 131 10.87 6.61 -11.32
CA GLU A 131 10.32 6.92 -12.64
C GLU A 131 10.24 5.66 -13.50
N CYS A 132 9.06 5.42 -14.08
CA CYS A 132 8.72 4.22 -14.87
C CYS A 132 9.03 2.89 -14.17
N ALA A 133 9.03 2.87 -12.84
CA ALA A 133 9.38 1.71 -12.02
C ALA A 133 10.80 1.15 -12.26
N PHE A 134 11.70 1.91 -12.91
CA PHE A 134 13.02 1.47 -13.33
C PHE A 134 14.13 1.97 -12.41
N GLY A 135 14.45 1.23 -11.35
CA GLY A 135 15.56 1.52 -10.44
C GLY A 135 15.42 0.87 -9.06
N GLY A 136 16.49 0.25 -8.57
CA GLY A 136 16.53 -0.47 -7.30
C GLY A 136 16.82 0.41 -6.07
N TRP A 137 17.34 1.62 -6.25
CA TRP A 137 17.73 2.51 -5.16
C TRP A 137 16.54 3.26 -4.53
N GLY A 138 15.44 3.40 -5.25
CA GLY A 138 14.27 4.16 -4.80
C GLY A 138 14.33 5.66 -5.11
N THR A 139 15.35 6.09 -5.86
CA THR A 139 15.58 7.51 -6.18
C THR A 139 14.67 7.99 -7.31
N ASN A 140 14.12 9.19 -7.14
CA ASN A 140 13.39 9.91 -8.17
C ASN A 140 13.71 11.41 -8.05
N GLN A 141 14.55 11.91 -8.97
CA GLN A 141 15.05 13.29 -8.91
C GLN A 141 13.97 14.32 -9.25
N LYS A 142 12.94 13.94 -10.03
CA LYS A 142 11.90 14.85 -10.50
C LYS A 142 10.69 14.91 -9.56
N MET A 143 10.25 13.74 -9.07
CA MET A 143 9.06 13.63 -8.23
C MET A 143 9.38 13.52 -6.73
N GLY A 144 10.68 13.51 -6.39
CA GLY A 144 11.20 13.41 -5.04
C GLY A 144 11.39 11.95 -4.59
N THR A 145 12.50 11.73 -3.90
CA THR A 145 12.92 10.43 -3.34
C THR A 145 12.37 10.28 -1.93
N PRO A 146 11.63 9.22 -1.60
CA PRO A 146 11.24 8.94 -0.22
C PRO A 146 12.46 8.67 0.66
N MET A 147 12.40 9.13 1.90
CA MET A 147 13.45 8.93 2.88
C MET A 147 13.22 7.62 3.66
N ASN A 148 14.26 6.83 3.85
CA ASN A 148 14.19 5.63 4.67
C ASN A 148 13.90 6.00 6.14
N PRO A 149 12.83 5.47 6.76
CA PRO A 149 12.42 5.89 8.10
C PRO A 149 13.34 5.41 9.23
N TRP A 150 14.29 4.50 8.97
CA TRP A 150 15.23 3.99 9.96
C TRP A 150 16.33 4.99 10.34
N ASP A 151 16.55 6.02 9.50
CA ASP A 151 17.47 7.12 9.83
C ASP A 151 16.77 8.45 9.50
N MET A 152 16.23 9.08 10.52
CA MET A 152 15.50 10.34 10.37
C MET A 152 16.43 11.55 10.25
N GLU A 153 17.72 11.42 10.49
CA GLU A 153 18.67 12.52 10.40
C GLU A 153 19.34 12.57 9.03
N THR A 154 19.71 11.42 8.50
CA THR A 154 20.37 11.31 7.20
C THR A 154 19.40 10.74 6.18
N HIS A 155 19.28 11.39 5.02
CA HIS A 155 18.45 10.87 3.93
C HIS A 155 19.06 9.59 3.34
N ARG A 156 18.67 8.44 3.89
CA ARG A 156 19.03 7.11 3.36
C ARG A 156 18.05 6.70 2.27
N ILE A 157 18.56 5.92 1.31
CA ILE A 157 17.73 5.34 0.25
C ILE A 157 16.78 4.29 0.84
N PRO A 158 15.52 4.24 0.38
CA PRO A 158 14.54 3.27 0.87
C PRO A 158 14.52 1.96 0.08
N GLY A 159 15.35 1.84 -0.97
CA GLY A 159 15.18 0.80 -1.98
C GLY A 159 14.01 1.10 -2.93
N GLY A 160 13.98 0.39 -4.06
CA GLY A 160 13.00 0.67 -5.12
C GLY A 160 12.71 -0.54 -6.01
N SER A 161 11.78 -0.32 -6.92
CA SER A 161 11.07 0.92 -7.27
C SER A 161 9.83 1.22 -6.42
N SER A 162 9.30 0.31 -5.60
CA SER A 162 8.14 0.54 -4.69
C SER A 162 8.56 1.31 -3.43
N SER A 163 9.35 2.38 -3.61
CA SER A 163 10.01 3.14 -2.54
C SER A 163 9.03 3.74 -1.54
N GLY A 164 8.04 4.49 -2.02
CA GLY A 164 7.06 5.13 -1.16
C GLY A 164 6.17 4.14 -0.43
N THR A 165 5.83 2.99 -1.05
CA THR A 165 5.03 1.95 -0.40
C THR A 165 5.76 1.36 0.81
N ALA A 166 7.05 1.03 0.64
CA ALA A 166 7.83 0.49 1.75
C ALA A 166 8.02 1.53 2.87
N VAL A 167 8.31 2.79 2.52
CA VAL A 167 8.42 3.87 3.51
C VAL A 167 7.10 4.09 4.25
N ALA A 168 5.96 4.09 3.55
CA ALA A 168 4.64 4.26 4.17
C ALA A 168 4.35 3.16 5.21
N VAL A 169 4.63 1.89 4.85
CA VAL A 169 4.40 0.76 5.76
C VAL A 169 5.38 0.75 6.93
N ALA A 170 6.68 0.98 6.68
CA ALA A 170 7.70 0.96 7.71
C ALA A 170 7.58 2.10 8.72
N SER A 171 7.02 3.25 8.32
CA SER A 171 6.83 4.40 9.19
C SER A 171 5.46 4.45 9.89
N GLY A 172 4.60 3.44 9.69
CA GLY A 172 3.27 3.42 10.28
C GLY A 172 2.24 4.32 9.60
N MET A 173 2.50 4.76 8.35
CA MET A 173 1.54 5.51 7.54
C MET A 173 0.57 4.61 6.76
N ALA A 174 0.72 3.29 6.84
CA ALA A 174 -0.21 2.27 6.36
C ALA A 174 0.14 0.92 6.99
N PRO A 175 -0.82 0.01 7.24
CA PRO A 175 -0.51 -1.34 7.75
C PRO A 175 0.09 -2.24 6.68
N CYS A 176 -0.20 -1.96 5.42
CA CYS A 176 0.24 -2.71 4.26
C CYS A 176 0.16 -1.88 2.99
N GLY A 177 0.74 -2.37 1.90
CA GLY A 177 0.64 -1.70 0.61
C GLY A 177 0.94 -2.61 -0.57
N MET A 178 0.59 -2.11 -1.76
CA MET A 178 0.84 -2.77 -3.03
C MET A 178 2.08 -2.22 -3.71
N GLY A 179 2.94 -3.12 -4.14
CA GLY A 179 4.09 -2.86 -4.97
C GLY A 179 4.10 -3.69 -6.25
N SER A 180 5.15 -3.53 -7.05
CA SER A 180 5.46 -4.38 -8.20
C SER A 180 6.92 -4.78 -8.19
N ASP A 181 7.24 -5.94 -8.73
CA ASP A 181 8.60 -6.49 -8.78
C ASP A 181 8.88 -7.05 -10.18
N THR A 182 9.85 -6.48 -10.84
CA THR A 182 10.38 -6.95 -12.12
C THR A 182 11.77 -7.55 -11.93
N GLY A 183 12.64 -6.82 -11.22
CA GLY A 183 14.01 -7.22 -10.90
C GLY A 183 14.37 -7.07 -9.41
N GLY A 184 13.36 -6.97 -8.50
CA GLY A 184 13.56 -6.77 -7.07
C GLY A 184 12.69 -5.67 -6.46
N SER A 185 11.81 -5.03 -7.24
CA SER A 185 11.15 -3.78 -6.84
C SER A 185 10.06 -3.90 -5.75
N ILE A 186 9.77 -5.09 -5.24
CA ILE A 186 9.07 -5.35 -3.96
C ILE A 186 10.09 -5.73 -2.90
N ARG A 187 10.96 -6.68 -3.22
CA ARG A 187 11.90 -7.32 -2.28
C ARG A 187 12.97 -6.34 -1.78
N LEU A 188 13.53 -5.53 -2.68
CA LEU A 188 14.56 -4.54 -2.32
C LEU A 188 14.04 -3.52 -1.32
N PRO A 189 12.96 -2.74 -1.61
CA PRO A 189 12.47 -1.76 -0.65
C PRO A 189 11.94 -2.41 0.63
N ALA A 190 11.34 -3.60 0.58
CA ALA A 190 10.97 -4.33 1.79
C ALA A 190 12.20 -4.65 2.66
N ALA A 191 13.29 -5.15 2.07
CA ALA A 191 14.52 -5.45 2.79
C ALA A 191 15.17 -4.19 3.37
N TYR A 192 15.27 -3.09 2.61
CA TYR A 192 15.85 -1.83 3.11
C TYR A 192 15.02 -1.17 4.22
N CYS A 193 13.70 -1.39 4.21
CA CYS A 193 12.80 -0.80 5.21
C CYS A 193 12.41 -1.78 6.34
N GLY A 194 12.98 -3.00 6.40
CA GLY A 194 12.73 -3.95 7.48
C GLY A 194 11.34 -4.60 7.43
N LEU A 195 10.83 -4.85 6.23
CA LEU A 195 9.49 -5.37 5.96
C LEU A 195 9.52 -6.74 5.26
N VAL A 196 8.35 -7.35 5.16
CA VAL A 196 8.11 -8.52 4.31
C VAL A 196 7.58 -8.06 2.96
N GLY A 197 8.22 -8.51 1.88
CA GLY A 197 7.77 -8.26 0.50
C GLY A 197 7.61 -9.57 -0.26
N LEU A 198 6.41 -9.83 -0.77
CA LEU A 198 6.11 -11.05 -1.51
C LEU A 198 6.14 -10.81 -3.02
N LYS A 199 7.18 -11.30 -3.69
CA LYS A 199 7.20 -11.44 -5.14
C LYS A 199 6.59 -12.80 -5.53
N VAL A 200 5.45 -12.77 -6.17
CA VAL A 200 4.78 -13.98 -6.66
C VAL A 200 5.44 -14.52 -7.94
N THR A 201 5.07 -15.73 -8.35
CA THR A 201 5.44 -16.27 -9.66
C THR A 201 4.88 -15.38 -10.78
N ALA A 202 5.69 -15.12 -11.83
CA ALA A 202 5.24 -14.36 -12.99
C ALA A 202 3.99 -15.00 -13.61
N GLY A 203 2.99 -14.18 -13.95
CA GLY A 203 1.70 -14.62 -14.47
C GLY A 203 0.69 -15.10 -13.40
N ARG A 204 1.09 -15.19 -12.11
CA ARG A 204 0.17 -15.61 -11.04
C ARG A 204 -0.91 -14.54 -10.76
N LEU A 205 -0.54 -13.28 -10.73
CA LEU A 205 -1.45 -12.14 -10.56
C LEU A 205 -1.57 -11.36 -11.86
N PRO A 206 -2.76 -10.82 -12.18
CA PRO A 206 -2.99 -10.10 -13.43
C PRO A 206 -2.26 -8.75 -13.47
N LEU A 207 -1.78 -8.39 -14.66
CA LEU A 207 -1.09 -7.12 -14.93
C LEU A 207 -2.01 -6.04 -15.53
N HIS A 208 -3.28 -6.36 -15.82
CA HIS A 208 -4.19 -5.40 -16.43
C HIS A 208 -4.35 -4.14 -15.57
N GLY A 209 -4.18 -2.97 -16.20
CA GLY A 209 -4.26 -1.68 -15.53
C GLY A 209 -3.06 -1.34 -14.64
N ILE A 210 -1.92 -1.98 -14.87
CA ILE A 210 -0.64 -1.65 -14.24
C ILE A 210 0.30 -1.11 -15.31
N MET A 211 0.95 0.02 -15.04
CA MET A 211 1.95 0.60 -15.95
C MET A 211 3.12 -0.38 -16.10
N PRO A 212 3.42 -0.85 -17.31
CA PRO A 212 4.40 -1.92 -17.50
C PRO A 212 5.84 -1.40 -17.43
N LEU A 213 6.73 -2.22 -16.86
CA LEU A 213 8.18 -2.13 -17.06
C LEU A 213 8.64 -3.26 -18.00
N SER A 214 8.24 -4.50 -17.73
CA SER A 214 8.51 -5.68 -18.53
C SER A 214 7.33 -6.64 -18.47
N GLN A 215 6.63 -6.84 -19.58
CA GLN A 215 5.44 -7.69 -19.64
C GLN A 215 5.70 -9.15 -19.21
N SER A 216 6.92 -9.65 -19.43
CA SER A 216 7.29 -11.04 -19.10
C SER A 216 7.80 -11.24 -17.67
N LEU A 217 8.20 -10.16 -16.97
CA LEU A 217 8.83 -10.24 -15.66
C LEU A 217 8.03 -9.54 -14.56
N ASP A 218 7.16 -8.60 -14.91
CA ASP A 218 6.40 -7.83 -13.93
C ASP A 218 5.50 -8.72 -13.09
N THR A 219 5.53 -8.48 -11.77
CA THR A 219 4.64 -9.12 -10.81
C THR A 219 4.14 -8.08 -9.81
N PRO A 220 2.83 -7.86 -9.65
CA PRO A 220 2.32 -7.11 -8.51
C PRO A 220 2.39 -7.98 -7.26
N GLY A 221 2.46 -7.33 -6.08
CA GLY A 221 2.44 -8.07 -4.83
C GLY A 221 2.48 -7.17 -3.61
N PRO A 222 2.23 -7.75 -2.42
CA PRO A 222 2.13 -7.02 -1.18
C PRO A 222 3.49 -6.70 -0.56
N ILE A 223 3.50 -5.60 0.21
CA ILE A 223 4.53 -5.21 1.18
C ILE A 223 3.81 -4.99 2.50
N ALA A 224 4.24 -5.68 3.56
CA ALA A 224 3.61 -5.61 4.87
C ALA A 224 4.61 -5.87 6.00
N GLN A 225 4.18 -5.73 7.25
CA GLN A 225 5.03 -5.96 8.41
C GLN A 225 5.28 -7.44 8.68
N THR A 226 4.33 -8.32 8.36
CA THR A 226 4.41 -9.75 8.67
C THR A 226 4.16 -10.63 7.44
N VAL A 227 4.64 -11.88 7.50
CA VAL A 227 4.36 -12.89 6.48
C VAL A 227 2.86 -13.18 6.39
N LEU A 228 2.17 -13.21 7.53
CA LEU A 228 0.72 -13.44 7.58
C LEU A 228 -0.05 -12.33 6.85
N ASP A 229 0.34 -11.07 7.02
CA ASP A 229 -0.30 -9.96 6.32
C ASP A 229 -0.09 -10.03 4.81
N CYS A 230 1.14 -10.38 4.37
CA CYS A 230 1.40 -10.62 2.96
C CYS A 230 0.54 -11.77 2.41
N LEU A 231 0.32 -12.82 3.19
CA LEU A 231 -0.53 -13.95 2.82
C LEU A 231 -1.99 -13.55 2.69
N ILE A 232 -2.53 -12.78 3.67
CA ILE A 232 -3.90 -12.26 3.62
C ILE A 232 -4.12 -11.40 2.37
N MET A 233 -3.19 -10.49 2.08
CA MET A 233 -3.28 -9.67 0.87
C MET A 233 -3.17 -10.52 -0.40
N PHE A 234 -2.25 -11.47 -0.45
CA PHE A 234 -2.08 -12.36 -1.60
C PHE A 234 -3.35 -13.16 -1.89
N ASP A 235 -4.04 -13.63 -0.88
CA ASP A 235 -5.29 -14.38 -1.00
C ASP A 235 -6.37 -13.57 -1.70
N VAL A 236 -6.55 -12.31 -1.27
CA VAL A 236 -7.45 -11.36 -1.92
C VAL A 236 -7.03 -11.10 -3.38
N LEU A 237 -5.73 -10.94 -3.62
CA LEU A 237 -5.18 -10.64 -4.94
C LEU A 237 -5.28 -11.83 -5.91
N ASP A 238 -5.11 -13.05 -5.42
CA ASP A 238 -5.20 -14.28 -6.23
C ASP A 238 -6.63 -14.56 -6.71
N GLY A 239 -7.63 -14.11 -5.94
CA GLY A 239 -9.04 -14.22 -6.29
C GLY A 239 -9.53 -15.65 -6.42
N ARG A 240 -8.80 -16.62 -5.85
CA ARG A 240 -9.24 -18.00 -5.72
C ARG A 240 -9.93 -18.17 -4.38
N GLU A 241 -11.12 -18.76 -4.38
CA GLU A 241 -11.77 -19.18 -3.15
C GLU A 241 -10.97 -20.34 -2.55
N GLY A 242 -10.10 -20.10 -1.57
CA GLY A 242 -9.16 -21.10 -1.12
C GLY A 242 -8.78 -21.13 0.36
N TRP A 243 -9.21 -20.16 1.14
CA TRP A 243 -9.02 -20.16 2.59
C TRP A 243 -10.38 -20.29 3.29
N ARG A 244 -10.94 -21.48 3.25
CA ARG A 244 -12.02 -21.88 4.16
C ARG A 244 -11.54 -23.02 5.03
#